data_06232ed988f28982b7d0cc3545b4bf6c
#
_entry.id   06232ed988f28982b7d0cc3545b4bf6c
#
_cell.length_a   1.000
_cell.length_b   1.000
_cell.length_c   1.000
_cell.angle_alpha   90.00
_cell.angle_beta   90.00
_cell.angle_gamma   90.00
#
_symmetry.space_group_name_H-M   'P 1'
#
loop_
_entity.id
_entity.type
_entity.pdbx_description
1 polymer ?
#
loop_
_entity_poly.entity_id
_entity_poly.type
_entity_poly.pdbx_seq_one_letter_code
_entity_poly.pdbx_strand_id
1 'polypeptide(L)'
;MSELRALIFDVDGTLAETERDAHRPAFNQAFLEAGLDWEWSVELYGELLEIGGGKERIRHYVQQYQSDFPIPNQDLDQFVITLHEIKNKYFGQLVVDRIPLRPGVMRLIQEAKREGVRLAIATTSDPHNVEALLKSAIAPDGPSWFEVIAAGDMVRVKKPEPDVYQYALQALSLQPEDCLAIEDSHQGLLAAQAAGLKTVITVNNYTRNQDFSGAELVLNSLGEPDEPFTVLSGNVGEATYFDLALARQLHQRG
;
A
#
# COMPACT_ATOMS: atom_id res chain seq x y z
N MET A 1 -1.97 20.42 -21.75
CA MET A 1 -1.82 19.79 -20.41
C MET A 1 -2.77 18.61 -20.42
N SER A 2 -2.32 17.43 -20.01
CA SER A 2 -3.15 16.22 -19.88
C SER A 2 -4.20 16.43 -18.79
N GLU A 3 -5.34 15.79 -18.93
CA GLU A 3 -6.38 15.77 -17.90
C GLU A 3 -6.11 14.62 -16.93
N LEU A 4 -6.35 14.80 -15.64
CA LEU A 4 -6.28 13.72 -14.66
C LEU A 4 -7.41 12.71 -14.93
N ARG A 5 -7.04 11.49 -15.36
CA ARG A 5 -7.97 10.44 -15.79
C ARG A 5 -8.05 9.28 -14.81
N ALA A 6 -7.01 9.06 -14.00
CA ALA A 6 -7.01 8.01 -12.98
C ALA A 6 -6.23 8.39 -11.72
N LEU A 7 -6.69 7.85 -10.58
CA LEU A 7 -5.95 7.74 -9.34
C LEU A 7 -5.50 6.29 -9.15
N ILE A 8 -4.22 6.09 -8.84
CA ILE A 8 -3.63 4.78 -8.58
C ILE A 8 -3.19 4.75 -7.13
N PHE A 9 -3.83 3.90 -6.32
CA PHE A 9 -3.57 3.80 -4.88
C PHE A 9 -2.66 2.62 -4.57
N ASP A 10 -1.69 2.82 -3.71
CA ASP A 10 -1.21 1.75 -2.86
C ASP A 10 -2.27 1.36 -1.82
N VAL A 11 -2.03 0.30 -1.04
CA VAL A 11 -3.03 -0.24 -0.09
C VAL A 11 -2.56 -0.13 1.35
N ASP A 12 -1.46 -0.81 1.68
CA ASP A 12 -1.04 -1.03 3.07
C ASP A 12 -0.30 0.19 3.61
N GLY A 13 -0.91 0.91 4.55
CA GLY A 13 -0.41 2.20 5.01
C GLY A 13 -0.93 3.40 4.22
N THR A 14 -1.52 3.16 3.05
CA THR A 14 -2.13 4.19 2.18
C THR A 14 -3.65 4.23 2.32
N LEU A 15 -4.37 3.15 1.99
CA LEU A 15 -5.82 3.08 2.19
C LEU A 15 -6.19 2.89 3.66
N ALA A 16 -5.46 2.04 4.38
CA ALA A 16 -5.70 1.69 5.78
C ALA A 16 -4.38 1.35 6.49
N GLU A 17 -4.35 1.44 7.83
CA GLU A 17 -3.17 1.14 8.67
C GLU A 17 -2.98 -0.39 8.83
N THR A 18 -3.04 -1.12 7.73
CA THR A 18 -3.01 -2.59 7.71
C THR A 18 -1.67 -3.16 8.15
N GLU A 19 -0.55 -2.47 7.93
CA GLU A 19 0.77 -2.95 8.38
C GLU A 19 0.82 -3.06 9.91
N ARG A 20 0.31 -2.04 10.62
CA ARG A 20 0.27 -2.03 12.08
C ARG A 20 -0.79 -2.97 12.64
N ASP A 21 -2.01 -2.90 12.09
CA ASP A 21 -3.22 -3.44 12.73
C ASP A 21 -3.60 -4.84 12.23
N ALA A 22 -3.06 -5.29 11.08
CA ALA A 22 -3.33 -6.60 10.52
C ALA A 22 -2.08 -7.39 10.14
N HIS A 23 -1.19 -6.88 9.30
CA HIS A 23 -0.07 -7.66 8.77
C HIS A 23 0.88 -8.13 9.87
N ARG A 24 1.42 -7.22 10.70
CA ARG A 24 2.31 -7.59 11.79
C ARG A 24 1.66 -8.57 12.79
N PRO A 25 0.45 -8.30 13.31
CA PRO A 25 -0.23 -9.27 14.17
C PRO A 25 -0.46 -10.63 13.51
N ALA A 26 -0.80 -10.66 12.21
CA ALA A 26 -1.02 -11.91 11.49
C ALA A 26 0.28 -12.73 11.33
N PHE A 27 1.44 -12.08 11.11
CA PHE A 27 2.74 -12.76 11.12
C PHE A 27 3.02 -13.40 12.48
N ASN A 28 2.84 -12.67 13.58
CA ASN A 28 3.08 -13.20 14.92
C ASN A 28 2.13 -14.37 15.25
N GLN A 29 0.88 -14.32 14.82
CA GLN A 29 -0.04 -15.45 14.95
C GLN A 29 0.39 -16.65 14.11
N ALA A 30 0.90 -16.41 12.90
CA ALA A 30 1.39 -17.50 12.04
C ALA A 30 2.62 -18.19 12.66
N PHE A 31 3.53 -17.44 13.26
CA PHE A 31 4.69 -18.00 13.96
C PHE A 31 4.25 -18.85 15.15
N LEU A 32 3.30 -18.35 15.94
CA LEU A 32 2.73 -19.10 17.07
C LEU A 32 2.04 -20.39 16.62
N GLU A 33 1.19 -20.34 15.56
CA GLU A 33 0.52 -21.54 15.01
C GLU A 33 1.53 -22.57 14.48
N ALA A 34 2.65 -22.10 13.92
CA ALA A 34 3.74 -22.95 13.43
C ALA A 34 4.65 -23.49 14.54
N GLY A 35 4.39 -23.16 15.82
CA GLY A 35 5.21 -23.59 16.96
C GLY A 35 6.57 -22.91 17.02
N LEU A 36 6.71 -21.72 16.43
CA LEU A 36 7.92 -20.91 16.45
C LEU A 36 7.88 -19.92 17.62
N ASP A 37 9.01 -19.66 18.25
CA ASP A 37 9.18 -18.67 19.31
C ASP A 37 9.52 -17.26 18.77
N TRP A 38 9.22 -17.02 17.49
CA TRP A 38 9.50 -15.76 16.82
C TRP A 38 8.40 -14.73 17.12
N GLU A 39 8.84 -13.51 17.34
CA GLU A 39 7.97 -12.34 17.47
C GLU A 39 8.56 -11.14 16.72
N TRP A 40 7.77 -10.53 15.86
CA TRP A 40 8.11 -9.26 15.25
C TRP A 40 7.54 -8.12 16.08
N SER A 41 8.40 -7.41 16.82
CA SER A 41 8.04 -6.18 17.51
C SER A 41 7.65 -5.09 16.51
N VAL A 42 7.11 -3.98 17.00
CA VAL A 42 6.78 -2.82 16.13
C VAL A 42 8.03 -2.29 15.44
N GLU A 43 9.13 -2.20 16.18
CA GLU A 43 10.41 -1.67 15.70
C GLU A 43 11.03 -2.61 14.65
N LEU A 44 11.17 -3.89 14.98
CA LEU A 44 11.72 -4.88 14.05
C LEU A 44 10.85 -4.99 12.78
N TYR A 45 9.53 -4.95 12.94
CA TYR A 45 8.64 -4.98 11.78
C TYR A 45 8.83 -3.75 10.89
N GLY A 46 9.05 -2.58 11.49
CA GLY A 46 9.39 -1.36 10.76
C GLY A 46 10.66 -1.50 9.91
N GLU A 47 11.72 -2.15 10.46
CA GLU A 47 12.94 -2.46 9.70
C GLU A 47 12.66 -3.45 8.57
N LEU A 48 11.87 -4.49 8.84
CA LEU A 48 11.53 -5.52 7.87
C LEU A 48 10.61 -5.01 6.75
N LEU A 49 9.94 -3.86 6.91
CA LEU A 49 9.15 -3.23 5.86
C LEU A 49 9.97 -2.73 4.67
N GLU A 50 11.30 -2.56 4.84
CA GLU A 50 12.22 -2.29 3.72
C GLU A 50 12.27 -3.45 2.70
N ILE A 51 11.79 -4.64 3.09
CA ILE A 51 11.68 -5.80 2.21
C ILE A 51 10.25 -5.87 1.66
N GLY A 52 10.09 -5.53 0.40
CA GLY A 52 8.80 -5.61 -0.30
C GLY A 52 8.32 -7.04 -0.47
N GLY A 53 7.06 -7.30 -0.06
CA GLY A 53 6.45 -8.63 -0.16
C GLY A 53 6.56 -9.49 1.10
N GLY A 54 5.46 -10.16 1.45
CA GLY A 54 5.39 -10.93 2.71
C GLY A 54 6.26 -12.18 2.71
N LYS A 55 6.37 -12.88 1.58
CA LYS A 55 7.22 -14.07 1.44
C LYS A 55 8.70 -13.69 1.47
N GLU A 56 9.06 -12.62 0.78
CA GLU A 56 10.41 -12.07 0.73
C GLU A 56 10.86 -11.64 2.12
N ARG A 57 9.97 -11.01 2.90
CA ARG A 57 10.18 -10.58 4.28
C ARG A 57 10.43 -11.76 5.23
N ILE A 58 9.61 -12.83 5.15
CA ILE A 58 9.85 -14.06 5.92
C ILE A 58 11.22 -14.66 5.56
N ARG A 59 11.52 -14.80 4.26
CA ARG A 59 12.79 -15.35 3.77
C ARG A 59 13.97 -14.56 4.30
N HIS A 60 13.91 -13.22 4.21
CA HIS A 60 14.94 -12.33 4.71
C HIS A 60 15.13 -12.51 6.23
N TYR A 61 14.02 -12.55 6.99
CA TYR A 61 14.08 -12.76 8.44
C TYR A 61 14.74 -14.08 8.81
N VAL A 62 14.39 -15.17 8.16
CA VAL A 62 15.03 -16.48 8.39
C VAL A 62 16.53 -16.41 8.11
N GLN A 63 16.93 -15.83 6.99
CA GLN A 63 18.33 -15.78 6.57
C GLN A 63 19.20 -14.86 7.46
N GLN A 64 18.64 -13.73 7.94
CA GLN A 64 19.41 -12.71 8.64
C GLN A 64 19.30 -12.82 10.17
N TYR A 65 18.17 -13.28 10.69
CA TYR A 65 17.90 -13.27 12.13
C TYR A 65 17.77 -14.68 12.72
N GLN A 66 17.57 -15.70 11.88
CA GLN A 66 17.34 -17.09 12.29
C GLN A 66 18.22 -18.07 11.47
N SER A 67 19.45 -17.69 11.16
CA SER A 67 20.36 -18.46 10.28
C SER A 67 20.62 -19.90 10.75
N ASP A 68 20.58 -20.14 12.06
CA ASP A 68 20.79 -21.46 12.66
C ASP A 68 19.51 -22.27 12.86
N PHE A 69 18.35 -21.70 12.49
CA PHE A 69 17.06 -22.39 12.60
C PHE A 69 17.00 -23.60 11.63
N PRO A 70 16.68 -24.79 12.15
CA PRO A 70 16.60 -25.99 11.31
C PRO A 70 15.36 -25.94 10.42
N ILE A 71 15.53 -25.56 9.16
CA ILE A 71 14.42 -25.49 8.18
C ILE A 71 13.80 -26.88 8.02
N PRO A 72 12.47 -27.03 8.18
CA PRO A 72 11.77 -28.29 7.97
C PRO A 72 12.03 -28.84 6.56
N ASN A 73 12.39 -30.13 6.49
CA ASN A 73 12.74 -30.82 5.25
C ASN A 73 13.87 -30.14 4.43
N GLN A 74 14.59 -29.18 5.00
CA GLN A 74 15.63 -28.37 4.31
C GLN A 74 15.08 -27.59 3.09
N ASP A 75 13.77 -27.33 3.06
CA ASP A 75 13.09 -26.59 1.99
C ASP A 75 12.59 -25.23 2.50
N LEU A 76 13.45 -24.23 2.36
CA LEU A 76 13.12 -22.84 2.77
C LEU A 76 11.94 -22.28 1.97
N ASP A 77 11.83 -22.61 0.69
CA ASP A 77 10.77 -22.06 -0.16
C ASP A 77 9.39 -22.56 0.30
N GLN A 78 9.28 -23.87 0.52
CA GLN A 78 8.04 -24.46 1.02
C GLN A 78 7.71 -23.97 2.43
N PHE A 79 8.70 -23.80 3.29
CA PHE A 79 8.51 -23.27 4.64
C PHE A 79 7.97 -21.83 4.62
N VAL A 80 8.57 -20.95 3.80
CA VAL A 80 8.12 -19.57 3.61
C VAL A 80 6.68 -19.50 3.07
N ILE A 81 6.35 -20.33 2.06
CA ILE A 81 5.01 -20.41 1.48
C ILE A 81 4.01 -20.80 2.57
N THR A 82 4.29 -21.85 3.34
CA THR A 82 3.40 -22.33 4.39
C THR A 82 3.14 -21.26 5.46
N LEU A 83 4.19 -20.59 5.95
CA LEU A 83 4.03 -19.51 6.93
C LEU A 83 3.22 -18.34 6.37
N HIS A 84 3.43 -18.01 5.10
CA HIS A 84 2.71 -16.93 4.46
C HIS A 84 1.21 -17.25 4.26
N GLU A 85 0.89 -18.51 3.95
CA GLU A 85 -0.51 -18.98 3.87
C GLU A 85 -1.21 -18.89 5.23
N ILE A 86 -0.56 -19.35 6.31
CA ILE A 86 -1.08 -19.23 7.68
C ILE A 86 -1.29 -17.75 8.02
N LYS A 87 -0.30 -16.89 7.73
CA LYS A 87 -0.41 -15.45 7.94
C LYS A 87 -1.60 -14.83 7.20
N ASN A 88 -1.84 -15.20 5.94
CA ASN A 88 -2.96 -14.67 5.16
C ASN A 88 -4.32 -15.09 5.74
N LYS A 89 -4.44 -16.30 6.28
CA LYS A 89 -5.63 -16.75 7.03
C LYS A 89 -5.91 -15.82 8.22
N TYR A 90 -4.89 -15.50 9.03
CA TYR A 90 -5.05 -14.59 10.18
C TYR A 90 -5.32 -13.15 9.74
N PHE A 91 -4.66 -12.68 8.69
CA PHE A 91 -4.92 -11.36 8.11
C PHE A 91 -6.41 -11.21 7.74
N GLY A 92 -6.97 -12.19 7.02
CA GLY A 92 -8.38 -12.17 6.65
C GLY A 92 -9.33 -12.09 7.85
N GLN A 93 -9.00 -12.77 8.97
CA GLN A 93 -9.77 -12.68 10.20
C GLN A 93 -9.70 -11.27 10.84
N LEU A 94 -8.49 -10.70 10.93
CA LEU A 94 -8.28 -9.38 11.52
C LEU A 94 -8.97 -8.26 10.73
N VAL A 95 -8.99 -8.36 9.40
CA VAL A 95 -9.63 -7.36 8.53
C VAL A 95 -11.15 -7.37 8.67
N VAL A 96 -11.78 -8.52 8.95
CA VAL A 96 -13.25 -8.61 9.16
C VAL A 96 -13.70 -7.78 10.36
N ASP A 97 -12.85 -7.62 11.39
CA ASP A 97 -13.12 -6.77 12.56
C ASP A 97 -13.04 -5.26 12.27
N ARG A 98 -12.96 -4.89 11.00
CA ARG A 98 -13.01 -3.54 10.43
C ARG A 98 -11.79 -2.68 10.78
N ILE A 99 -10.73 -2.85 9.99
CA ILE A 99 -9.68 -1.84 9.91
C ILE A 99 -10.26 -0.63 9.16
N PRO A 100 -10.35 0.55 9.80
CA PRO A 100 -10.92 1.72 9.14
C PRO A 100 -10.00 2.20 8.00
N LEU A 101 -10.60 2.75 6.96
CA LEU A 101 -9.86 3.54 5.99
C LEU A 101 -9.25 4.77 6.67
N ARG A 102 -8.10 5.20 6.17
CA ARG A 102 -7.45 6.43 6.65
C ARG A 102 -8.30 7.66 6.29
N PRO A 103 -8.17 8.77 7.08
CA PRO A 103 -8.94 10.00 6.84
C PRO A 103 -8.80 10.48 5.40
N GLY A 104 -9.93 10.81 4.77
CA GLY A 104 -10.03 11.32 3.40
C GLY A 104 -10.08 10.27 2.29
N VAL A 105 -9.72 9.01 2.56
CA VAL A 105 -9.66 7.96 1.53
C VAL A 105 -11.03 7.66 0.94
N MET A 106 -12.03 7.38 1.78
CA MET A 106 -13.39 7.07 1.29
C MET A 106 -13.98 8.24 0.51
N ARG A 107 -13.81 9.46 1.00
CA ARG A 107 -14.30 10.67 0.35
C ARG A 107 -13.68 10.84 -1.04
N LEU A 108 -12.34 10.72 -1.16
CA LEU A 108 -11.64 10.85 -2.44
C LEU A 108 -12.06 9.79 -3.46
N ILE A 109 -12.21 8.52 -3.02
CA ILE A 109 -12.72 7.42 -3.84
C ILE A 109 -14.13 7.75 -4.38
N GLN A 110 -15.02 8.23 -3.51
CA GLN A 110 -16.38 8.60 -3.91
C GLN A 110 -16.43 9.81 -4.83
N GLU A 111 -15.58 10.81 -4.61
CA GLU A 111 -15.42 11.96 -5.52
C GLU A 111 -14.96 11.51 -6.90
N ALA A 112 -13.91 10.68 -6.96
CA ALA A 112 -13.39 10.15 -8.22
C ALA A 112 -14.47 9.40 -9.00
N LYS A 113 -15.22 8.51 -8.35
CA LYS A 113 -16.34 7.79 -8.97
C LYS A 113 -17.42 8.74 -9.51
N ARG A 114 -17.81 9.75 -8.72
CA ARG A 114 -18.85 10.71 -9.13
C ARG A 114 -18.43 11.54 -10.34
N GLU A 115 -17.14 11.88 -10.43
CA GLU A 115 -16.60 12.73 -11.48
C GLU A 115 -15.99 11.96 -12.66
N GLY A 116 -16.11 10.62 -12.66
CA GLY A 116 -15.65 9.76 -13.76
C GLY A 116 -14.12 9.61 -13.82
N VAL A 117 -13.40 9.96 -12.75
CA VAL A 117 -11.96 9.65 -12.60
C VAL A 117 -11.84 8.18 -12.23
N ARG A 118 -11.05 7.44 -13.02
CA ARG A 118 -10.88 5.99 -12.87
C ARG A 118 -10.05 5.67 -11.64
N LEU A 119 -10.30 4.53 -11.02
CA LEU A 119 -9.59 4.07 -9.83
C LEU A 119 -8.81 2.80 -10.14
N ALA A 120 -7.57 2.74 -9.67
CA ALA A 120 -6.76 1.52 -9.71
C ALA A 120 -5.99 1.33 -8.42
N ILE A 121 -5.55 0.11 -8.20
CA ILE A 121 -4.66 -0.30 -7.11
C ILE A 121 -3.34 -0.79 -7.70
N ALA A 122 -2.23 -0.43 -7.05
CA ALA A 122 -0.88 -0.92 -7.33
C ALA A 122 -0.16 -1.23 -6.00
N THR A 123 -0.16 -2.50 -5.58
CA THR A 123 0.36 -2.93 -4.27
C THR A 123 1.19 -4.20 -4.35
N THR A 124 2.10 -4.39 -3.39
CA THR A 124 2.83 -5.66 -3.19
C THR A 124 2.06 -6.68 -2.36
N SER A 125 0.90 -6.29 -1.83
CA SER A 125 0.06 -7.15 -0.99
C SER A 125 -0.58 -8.29 -1.79
N ASP A 126 -0.85 -9.41 -1.12
CA ASP A 126 -1.54 -10.55 -1.72
C ASP A 126 -2.95 -10.14 -2.20
N PRO A 127 -3.39 -10.57 -3.41
CA PRO A 127 -4.71 -10.20 -3.95
C PRO A 127 -5.87 -10.54 -3.02
N HIS A 128 -5.82 -11.66 -2.31
CA HIS A 128 -6.87 -12.04 -1.35
C HIS A 128 -6.95 -11.08 -0.15
N ASN A 129 -5.81 -10.58 0.31
CA ASN A 129 -5.75 -9.59 1.38
C ASN A 129 -6.35 -8.25 0.94
N VAL A 130 -6.03 -7.82 -0.28
CA VAL A 130 -6.60 -6.60 -0.89
C VAL A 130 -8.12 -6.74 -1.01
N GLU A 131 -8.60 -7.85 -1.57
CA GLU A 131 -10.02 -8.10 -1.74
C GLU A 131 -10.76 -8.12 -0.39
N ALA A 132 -10.20 -8.77 0.64
CA ALA A 132 -10.77 -8.81 1.99
C ALA A 132 -10.88 -7.41 2.60
N LEU A 133 -9.83 -6.58 2.49
CA LEU A 133 -9.84 -5.21 2.96
C LEU A 133 -10.89 -4.36 2.24
N LEU A 134 -10.92 -4.38 0.91
CA LEU A 134 -11.87 -3.58 0.14
C LEU A 134 -13.32 -3.95 0.44
N LYS A 135 -13.62 -5.24 0.60
CA LYS A 135 -14.97 -5.72 0.99
C LYS A 135 -15.36 -5.29 2.40
N SER A 136 -14.42 -5.29 3.32
CA SER A 136 -14.67 -4.93 4.72
C SER A 136 -14.73 -3.42 4.94
N ALA A 137 -13.76 -2.67 4.40
CA ALA A 137 -13.56 -1.26 4.71
C ALA A 137 -14.34 -0.31 3.79
N ILE A 138 -14.64 -0.71 2.54
CA ILE A 138 -15.37 0.10 1.57
C ILE A 138 -16.84 -0.34 1.47
N ALA A 139 -17.07 -1.52 0.86
CA ALA A 139 -18.39 -2.10 0.66
C ALA A 139 -18.24 -3.56 0.22
N PRO A 140 -19.30 -4.40 0.31
CA PRO A 140 -19.25 -5.78 -0.19
C PRO A 140 -18.84 -5.90 -1.66
N ASP A 141 -19.14 -4.89 -2.47
CA ASP A 141 -18.74 -4.74 -3.88
C ASP A 141 -17.51 -3.84 -4.07
N GLY A 142 -16.83 -3.43 -2.99
CA GLY A 142 -15.68 -2.52 -2.99
C GLY A 142 -14.59 -2.85 -4.01
N PRO A 143 -14.22 -4.12 -4.23
CA PRO A 143 -13.25 -4.46 -5.29
C PRO A 143 -13.67 -4.01 -6.68
N SER A 144 -14.98 -4.01 -6.99
CA SER A 144 -15.51 -3.57 -8.30
C SER A 144 -15.45 -2.05 -8.52
N TRP A 145 -15.10 -1.28 -7.49
CA TRP A 145 -14.91 0.17 -7.60
C TRP A 145 -13.58 0.53 -8.27
N PHE A 146 -12.64 -0.41 -8.28
CA PHE A 146 -11.34 -0.26 -8.92
C PHE A 146 -11.34 -1.02 -10.25
N GLU A 147 -11.03 -0.33 -11.32
CA GLU A 147 -10.99 -0.92 -12.67
C GLU A 147 -9.84 -1.90 -12.81
N VAL A 148 -8.71 -1.62 -12.12
CA VAL A 148 -7.53 -2.47 -12.07
C VAL A 148 -7.09 -2.66 -10.64
N ILE A 149 -6.83 -3.90 -10.25
CA ILE A 149 -6.16 -4.26 -8.99
C ILE A 149 -4.89 -5.02 -9.35
N ALA A 150 -3.77 -4.30 -9.44
CA ALA A 150 -2.44 -4.87 -9.60
C ALA A 150 -1.88 -5.22 -8.22
N ALA A 151 -1.77 -6.51 -7.90
CA ALA A 151 -1.47 -6.96 -6.54
C ALA A 151 -0.53 -8.17 -6.51
N GLY A 152 0.32 -8.23 -5.51
CA GLY A 152 1.13 -9.37 -5.15
C GLY A 152 1.97 -9.93 -6.30
N ASP A 153 1.82 -11.23 -6.56
CA ASP A 153 2.62 -11.97 -7.54
C ASP A 153 2.12 -11.79 -8.99
N MET A 154 1.20 -10.85 -9.27
CA MET A 154 0.84 -10.48 -10.64
C MET A 154 2.03 -9.86 -11.40
N VAL A 155 2.99 -9.30 -10.67
CA VAL A 155 4.27 -8.83 -11.21
C VAL A 155 5.43 -9.58 -10.57
N ARG A 156 6.51 -9.75 -11.35
CA ARG A 156 7.67 -10.53 -10.91
C ARG A 156 8.53 -9.77 -9.89
N VAL A 157 8.74 -8.48 -10.14
CA VAL A 157 9.59 -7.65 -9.29
C VAL A 157 8.73 -6.69 -8.48
N LYS A 158 9.02 -6.61 -7.19
CA LYS A 158 8.25 -5.79 -6.24
C LYS A 158 8.81 -4.37 -6.18
N LYS A 159 8.06 -3.42 -5.60
CA LYS A 159 8.57 -2.10 -5.25
C LYS A 159 9.92 -2.25 -4.52
N PRO A 160 10.94 -1.45 -4.86
CA PRO A 160 10.89 -0.15 -5.55
C PRO A 160 10.90 -0.24 -7.09
N GLU A 161 10.90 -1.43 -7.69
CA GLU A 161 10.81 -1.53 -9.15
C GLU A 161 9.41 -1.12 -9.66
N PRO A 162 9.31 -0.55 -10.87
CA PRO A 162 8.08 0.07 -11.37
C PRO A 162 7.01 -0.92 -11.82
N ASP A 163 7.28 -2.22 -11.85
CA ASP A 163 6.49 -3.26 -12.51
C ASP A 163 4.99 -3.20 -12.18
N VAL A 164 4.65 -3.01 -10.90
CA VAL A 164 3.25 -2.98 -10.46
C VAL A 164 2.50 -1.74 -10.99
N TYR A 165 3.18 -0.58 -11.06
CA TYR A 165 2.60 0.63 -11.63
C TYR A 165 2.51 0.55 -13.14
N GLN A 166 3.54 0.03 -13.81
CA GLN A 166 3.52 -0.21 -15.26
C GLN A 166 2.41 -1.17 -15.65
N TYR A 167 2.20 -2.25 -14.88
CA TYR A 167 1.08 -3.16 -15.06
C TYR A 167 -0.27 -2.43 -14.95
N ALA A 168 -0.44 -1.62 -13.91
CA ALA A 168 -1.68 -0.85 -13.73
C ALA A 168 -1.93 0.13 -14.89
N LEU A 169 -0.91 0.88 -15.32
CA LEU A 169 -0.99 1.80 -16.45
C LEU A 169 -1.36 1.08 -17.76
N GLN A 170 -0.72 -0.06 -18.03
CA GLN A 170 -1.00 -0.88 -19.21
C GLN A 170 -2.45 -1.39 -19.19
N ALA A 171 -2.91 -1.93 -18.06
CA ALA A 171 -4.26 -2.45 -17.91
C ALA A 171 -5.32 -1.34 -18.04
N LEU A 172 -5.03 -0.15 -17.51
CA LEU A 172 -5.86 1.05 -17.71
C LEU A 172 -5.80 1.60 -19.15
N SER A 173 -4.80 1.22 -19.95
CA SER A 173 -4.50 1.85 -21.24
C SER A 173 -4.32 3.38 -21.11
N LEU A 174 -3.61 3.82 -20.07
CA LEU A 174 -3.27 5.22 -19.79
C LEU A 174 -1.76 5.44 -19.78
N GLN A 175 -1.38 6.71 -20.04
CA GLN A 175 0.00 7.14 -19.87
C GLN A 175 0.23 7.65 -18.45
N PRO A 176 1.47 7.65 -17.92
CA PRO A 176 1.77 8.21 -16.60
C PRO A 176 1.25 9.64 -16.41
N GLU A 177 1.31 10.45 -17.47
CA GLU A 177 0.87 11.85 -17.50
C GLU A 177 -0.66 12.00 -17.37
N ASP A 178 -1.43 10.94 -17.44
CA ASP A 178 -2.88 10.92 -17.22
C ASP A 178 -3.26 10.54 -15.78
N CYS A 179 -2.27 10.19 -14.95
CA CYS A 179 -2.49 9.53 -13.65
C CYS A 179 -1.79 10.26 -12.50
N LEU A 180 -2.28 10.03 -11.28
CA LEU A 180 -1.64 10.43 -10.03
C LEU A 180 -1.59 9.22 -9.10
N ALA A 181 -0.41 8.93 -8.56
CA ALA A 181 -0.22 7.88 -7.56
C ALA A 181 -0.43 8.43 -6.13
N ILE A 182 -1.01 7.62 -5.26
CA ILE A 182 -1.14 7.90 -3.82
C ILE A 182 -0.47 6.76 -3.07
N GLU A 183 0.50 7.09 -2.24
CA GLU A 183 1.44 6.19 -1.59
C GLU A 183 1.71 6.61 -0.15
N ASP A 184 2.42 5.76 0.60
CA ASP A 184 2.85 6.06 1.96
C ASP A 184 4.35 5.87 2.21
N SER A 185 5.05 5.12 1.32
CA SER A 185 6.40 4.60 1.55
C SER A 185 7.42 5.13 0.53
N HIS A 186 8.70 5.17 0.96
CA HIS A 186 9.82 5.50 0.06
C HIS A 186 9.94 4.50 -1.10
N GLN A 187 9.77 3.20 -0.84
CA GLN A 187 9.81 2.16 -1.87
C GLN A 187 8.70 2.36 -2.91
N GLY A 188 7.51 2.72 -2.46
CA GLY A 188 6.38 3.02 -3.33
C GLY A 188 6.59 4.30 -4.15
N LEU A 189 7.15 5.34 -3.54
CA LEU A 189 7.52 6.57 -4.25
C LEU A 189 8.52 6.29 -5.37
N LEU A 190 9.59 5.53 -5.09
CA LEU A 190 10.59 5.18 -6.10
C LEU A 190 9.97 4.38 -7.25
N ALA A 191 9.11 3.42 -6.95
CA ALA A 191 8.41 2.62 -7.96
C ALA A 191 7.50 3.48 -8.85
N ALA A 192 6.71 4.37 -8.25
CA ALA A 192 5.82 5.28 -8.98
C ALA A 192 6.62 6.26 -9.87
N GLN A 193 7.69 6.85 -9.34
CA GLN A 193 8.58 7.73 -10.11
C GLN A 193 9.26 7.01 -11.27
N ALA A 194 9.76 5.78 -11.06
CA ALA A 194 10.35 4.96 -12.12
C ALA A 194 9.34 4.58 -13.21
N ALA A 195 8.04 4.53 -12.87
CA ALA A 195 6.94 4.39 -13.84
C ALA A 195 6.53 5.72 -14.49
N GLY A 196 7.14 6.85 -14.13
CA GLY A 196 6.85 8.20 -14.66
C GLY A 196 5.65 8.89 -14.00
N LEU A 197 5.16 8.39 -12.87
CA LEU A 197 3.99 8.92 -12.16
C LEU A 197 4.38 10.05 -11.20
N LYS A 198 3.57 11.10 -11.17
CA LYS A 198 3.51 12.04 -10.06
C LYS A 198 2.90 11.35 -8.85
N THR A 199 3.41 11.67 -7.65
CA THR A 199 3.05 10.92 -6.44
C THR A 199 2.73 11.86 -5.28
N VAL A 200 1.65 11.59 -4.60
CA VAL A 200 1.26 12.16 -3.29
C VAL A 200 1.52 11.12 -2.23
N ILE A 201 2.22 11.52 -1.18
CA ILE A 201 2.54 10.67 -0.03
C ILE A 201 1.65 11.00 1.16
N THR A 202 1.12 9.97 1.81
CA THR A 202 0.46 10.06 3.11
C THR A 202 1.21 9.22 4.13
N VAL A 203 2.10 9.83 4.90
CA VAL A 203 2.95 9.11 5.87
C VAL A 203 2.15 8.47 7.00
N ASN A 204 2.69 7.40 7.56
CA ASN A 204 2.16 6.73 8.75
C ASN A 204 3.25 6.55 9.82
N ASN A 205 2.98 5.75 10.86
CA ASN A 205 3.93 5.56 11.96
C ASN A 205 5.23 4.89 11.54
N TYR A 206 5.22 4.03 10.51
CA TYR A 206 6.42 3.36 10.01
C TYR A 206 7.20 4.20 9.01
N THR A 207 6.54 5.11 8.26
CA THR A 207 7.13 5.76 7.10
C THR A 207 7.48 7.24 7.32
N ARG A 208 7.04 7.85 8.45
CA ARG A 208 7.20 9.30 8.72
C ARG A 208 8.63 9.84 8.63
N ASN A 209 9.64 9.00 8.81
CA ASN A 209 11.04 9.39 8.80
C ASN A 209 11.78 9.01 7.51
N GLN A 210 11.06 8.48 6.52
CA GLN A 210 11.63 8.11 5.23
C GLN A 210 11.87 9.34 4.35
N ASP A 211 12.72 9.20 3.33
CA ASP A 211 12.97 10.25 2.35
C ASP A 211 11.87 10.24 1.26
N PHE A 212 11.18 11.38 1.13
CA PHE A 212 10.16 11.58 0.12
C PHE A 212 10.55 12.66 -0.90
N SER A 213 11.84 12.86 -1.12
CA SER A 213 12.35 13.78 -2.13
C SER A 213 11.81 13.40 -3.52
N GLY A 214 11.23 14.38 -4.20
CA GLY A 214 10.61 14.21 -5.51
C GLY A 214 9.12 13.84 -5.49
N ALA A 215 8.49 13.66 -4.31
CA ALA A 215 7.04 13.63 -4.22
C ALA A 215 6.44 15.03 -4.49
N GLU A 216 5.28 15.09 -5.16
CA GLU A 216 4.57 16.36 -5.39
C GLU A 216 4.05 16.96 -4.08
N LEU A 217 3.68 16.10 -3.14
CA LEU A 217 3.10 16.48 -1.85
C LEU A 217 3.33 15.37 -0.83
N VAL A 218 3.65 15.75 0.42
CA VAL A 218 3.77 14.84 1.55
C VAL A 218 2.86 15.32 2.68
N LEU A 219 1.93 14.48 3.10
CA LEU A 219 0.89 14.75 4.08
C LEU A 219 0.91 13.69 5.20
N ASN A 220 0.28 14.00 6.34
CA ASN A 220 0.01 12.99 7.38
C ASN A 220 -1.18 12.08 7.03
N SER A 221 -2.15 12.57 6.26
CA SER A 221 -3.35 11.88 5.77
C SER A 221 -3.95 12.67 4.61
N LEU A 222 -4.99 12.16 3.95
CA LEU A 222 -5.73 12.95 2.95
C LEU A 222 -6.66 14.00 3.59
N GLY A 223 -6.90 13.92 4.90
CA GLY A 223 -7.73 14.84 5.66
C GLY A 223 -9.21 14.78 5.32
N GLU A 224 -10.00 15.35 6.21
CA GLU A 224 -11.44 15.56 6.04
C GLU A 224 -11.78 17.04 6.25
N PRO A 225 -12.95 17.55 5.82
CA PRO A 225 -13.32 18.95 6.01
C PRO A 225 -13.29 19.41 7.47
N ASP A 226 -13.59 18.52 8.41
CA ASP A 226 -13.59 18.73 9.86
C ASP A 226 -12.33 18.21 10.56
N GLU A 227 -11.47 17.48 9.85
CA GLU A 227 -10.18 16.96 10.31
C GLU A 227 -9.09 17.28 9.28
N PRO A 228 -8.56 18.51 9.24
CA PRO A 228 -7.58 18.92 8.24
C PRO A 228 -6.31 18.10 8.27
N PHE A 229 -5.71 17.89 7.08
CA PHE A 229 -4.38 17.31 7.00
C PHE A 229 -3.28 18.26 7.52
N THR A 230 -2.13 17.68 7.82
CA THR A 230 -0.88 18.43 8.03
C THR A 230 0.01 18.28 6.81
N VAL A 231 0.47 19.37 6.23
CA VAL A 231 1.45 19.38 5.13
C VAL A 231 2.85 19.22 5.72
N LEU A 232 3.57 18.19 5.28
CA LEU A 232 4.95 17.95 5.67
C LEU A 232 5.93 18.45 4.60
N SER A 233 5.53 18.38 3.32
CA SER A 233 6.28 18.94 2.19
C SER A 233 5.35 19.25 1.02
N GLY A 234 5.69 20.24 0.22
CA GLY A 234 4.92 20.66 -0.94
C GLY A 234 4.04 21.86 -0.67
N ASN A 235 3.16 22.20 -1.63
CA ASN A 235 2.29 23.37 -1.56
C ASN A 235 0.85 22.99 -1.92
N VAL A 236 -0.10 23.32 -1.06
CA VAL A 236 -1.53 23.00 -1.22
C VAL A 236 -2.40 24.26 -1.40
N GLY A 237 -1.79 25.46 -1.42
CA GLY A 237 -2.55 26.70 -1.37
C GLY A 237 -3.35 26.84 -0.07
N GLU A 238 -4.65 27.06 -0.18
CA GLU A 238 -5.57 27.17 0.96
C GLU A 238 -6.30 25.85 1.30
N ALA A 239 -5.98 24.74 0.61
CA ALA A 239 -6.64 23.47 0.84
C ALA A 239 -6.33 22.93 2.25
N THR A 240 -7.35 22.41 2.91
CA THR A 240 -7.26 21.78 4.24
C THR A 240 -7.46 20.27 4.20
N TYR A 241 -7.92 19.74 3.10
CA TYR A 241 -8.04 18.31 2.80
C TYR A 241 -7.76 18.04 1.32
N PHE A 242 -7.37 16.83 1.00
CA PHE A 242 -6.99 16.40 -0.35
C PHE A 242 -8.24 15.95 -1.11
N ASP A 243 -8.67 16.73 -2.09
CA ASP A 243 -9.80 16.45 -2.98
C ASP A 243 -9.35 16.33 -4.45
N LEU A 244 -10.28 16.06 -5.35
CA LEU A 244 -9.98 16.02 -6.78
C LEU A 244 -9.56 17.37 -7.36
N ALA A 245 -9.97 18.49 -6.76
CA ALA A 245 -9.54 19.81 -7.23
C ALA A 245 -8.04 20.00 -6.96
N LEU A 246 -7.57 19.65 -5.75
CA LEU A 246 -6.15 19.67 -5.40
C LEU A 246 -5.37 18.62 -6.24
N ALA A 247 -5.92 17.42 -6.41
CA ALA A 247 -5.31 16.39 -7.27
C ALA A 247 -5.06 16.89 -8.69
N ARG A 248 -6.05 17.53 -9.32
CA ARG A 248 -5.95 18.12 -10.66
C ARG A 248 -4.94 19.27 -10.69
N GLN A 249 -4.92 20.11 -9.65
CA GLN A 249 -3.95 21.19 -9.54
C GLN A 249 -2.51 20.67 -9.48
N LEU A 250 -2.23 19.64 -8.67
CA LEU A 250 -0.90 19.01 -8.59
C LEU A 250 -0.52 18.32 -9.91
N HIS A 251 -1.45 17.61 -10.50
CA HIS A 251 -1.26 16.94 -11.78
C HIS A 251 -0.86 17.90 -12.90
N GLN A 252 -1.38 19.14 -12.92
CA GLN A 252 -1.10 20.17 -13.93
C GLN A 252 0.20 20.96 -13.69
N ARG A 253 0.82 20.86 -12.51
CA ARG A 253 2.13 21.47 -12.26
C ARG A 253 3.17 20.84 -13.17
N GLY A 254 3.89 21.63 -13.91
CA GLY A 254 4.96 21.21 -14.82
C GLY A 254 6.28 20.98 -14.12
#